data_b749c4c3a0d635fbcbc11c82f709834b
#
_entry.id   b749c4c3a0d635fbcbc11c82f709834b
#
_cell.length_a   1.000
_cell.length_b   1.000
_cell.length_c   1.000
_cell.angle_alpha   90.00
_cell.angle_beta   90.00
_cell.angle_gamma   90.00
#
_symmetry.space_group_name_H-M   'P 1'
#
loop_
_entity.id
_entity.type
_entity.pdbx_description
1 polymer ?
#
loop_
_entity_poly.entity_id
_entity_poly.type
_entity_poly.pdbx_seq_one_letter_code
_entity_poly.pdbx_strand_id
1 'polypeptide(L)'
;MEEMDLGKKAVKKEWIENMVVEQTMKMVMDDKAIEAIVSMLMELQDRENVDLPLYEQQLHETKRGIDNLLNAIQQGVLTRSTKERLDQLEATRDELEIKIEKEKLEKPRISPEFMTFWLHKFRKLDVKRQAHRQMLIDTFVNAIFLYDDKMVLTYNFKEGTETITLETLHKDCPKSKEKSSDMDCIGAP
;
A
#
# COMPACT_ATOMS: atom_id res chain seq x y z
N MET A 1 -12.40 49.41 -2.72
CA MET A 1 -12.13 48.10 -2.10
C MET A 1 -11.61 47.25 -3.23
N GLU A 2 -10.28 47.33 -3.41
CA GLU A 2 -9.57 46.64 -4.50
C GLU A 2 -9.49 45.13 -4.17
N GLU A 3 -10.08 44.33 -5.02
CA GLU A 3 -9.83 42.87 -5.02
C GLU A 3 -8.37 42.65 -5.41
N MET A 4 -7.57 42.24 -4.43
CA MET A 4 -6.24 41.72 -4.70
C MET A 4 -6.40 40.41 -5.47
N ASP A 5 -6.22 40.47 -6.78
CA ASP A 5 -6.00 39.33 -7.65
C ASP A 5 -4.72 38.63 -7.23
N LEU A 6 -4.86 37.63 -6.38
CA LEU A 6 -3.80 36.68 -6.04
C LEU A 6 -3.56 35.83 -7.28
N GLY A 7 -2.63 36.28 -8.14
CA GLY A 7 -2.22 35.59 -9.35
C GLY A 7 -1.69 34.18 -9.06
N LYS A 8 -2.59 33.24 -8.88
CA LYS A 8 -2.28 31.82 -8.79
C LYS A 8 -1.69 31.39 -10.13
N LYS A 9 -0.41 31.09 -10.15
CA LYS A 9 0.24 30.52 -11.35
C LYS A 9 -0.46 29.19 -11.68
N ALA A 10 -1.19 29.17 -12.78
CA ALA A 10 -1.85 27.97 -13.28
C ALA A 10 -0.78 26.96 -13.71
N VAL A 11 -0.70 25.82 -13.06
CA VAL A 11 0.20 24.72 -13.44
C VAL A 11 -0.52 23.84 -14.44
N LYS A 12 0.16 23.51 -15.56
CA LYS A 12 -0.42 22.63 -16.59
C LYS A 12 -0.60 21.21 -16.04
N LYS A 13 -1.78 20.64 -16.21
CA LYS A 13 -2.13 19.28 -15.78
C LYS A 13 -1.12 18.23 -16.27
N GLU A 14 -0.80 18.27 -17.58
CA GLU A 14 0.17 17.32 -18.17
C GLU A 14 1.53 17.35 -17.49
N TRP A 15 1.96 18.52 -17.05
CA TRP A 15 3.24 18.68 -16.38
C TRP A 15 3.22 18.01 -15.00
N ILE A 16 2.14 18.20 -14.21
CA ILE A 16 1.96 17.53 -12.93
C ILE A 16 1.93 16.01 -13.11
N GLU A 17 1.14 15.52 -14.06
CA GLU A 17 1.03 14.10 -14.36
C GLU A 17 2.38 13.50 -14.76
N ASN A 18 3.17 14.18 -15.59
CA ASN A 18 4.49 13.70 -15.99
C ASN A 18 5.42 13.61 -14.79
N MET A 19 5.45 14.63 -13.94
CA MET A 19 6.28 14.67 -12.74
C MET A 19 5.89 13.54 -11.76
N VAL A 20 4.61 13.36 -11.50
CA VAL A 20 4.10 12.31 -10.62
C VAL A 20 4.48 10.93 -11.14
N VAL A 21 4.28 10.66 -12.43
CA VAL A 21 4.64 9.39 -13.06
C VAL A 21 6.15 9.16 -12.99
N GLU A 22 6.97 10.17 -13.25
CA GLU A 22 8.43 10.06 -13.19
C GLU A 22 8.90 9.71 -11.76
N GLN A 23 8.40 10.40 -10.74
CA GLN A 23 8.76 10.13 -9.35
C GLN A 23 8.26 8.75 -8.90
N THR A 24 7.06 8.37 -9.29
CA THR A 24 6.53 7.03 -9.00
C THR A 24 7.36 5.94 -9.67
N MET A 25 7.79 6.14 -10.91
CA MET A 25 8.68 5.19 -11.59
C MET A 25 10.05 5.10 -10.93
N LYS A 26 10.64 6.22 -10.49
CA LYS A 26 11.90 6.19 -9.73
C LYS A 26 11.76 5.32 -8.46
N MET A 27 10.68 5.48 -7.72
CA MET A 27 10.40 4.67 -6.54
C MET A 27 10.24 3.19 -6.88
N VAL A 28 9.49 2.85 -7.92
CA VAL A 28 9.26 1.46 -8.36
C VAL A 28 10.55 0.81 -8.88
N MET A 29 11.45 1.58 -9.45
CA MET A 29 12.75 1.08 -9.95
C MET A 29 13.80 0.89 -8.83
N ASP A 30 13.59 1.49 -7.67
CA ASP A 30 14.48 1.35 -6.51
C ASP A 30 14.16 0.08 -5.72
N ASP A 31 15.11 -0.87 -5.66
CA ASP A 31 14.94 -2.13 -4.92
C ASP A 31 14.74 -1.89 -3.43
N LYS A 32 15.41 -0.91 -2.84
CA LYS A 32 15.27 -0.57 -1.42
C LYS A 32 13.88 -0.01 -1.11
N ALA A 33 13.32 0.78 -2.02
CA ALA A 33 11.96 1.27 -1.88
C ALA A 33 10.94 0.11 -1.95
N ILE A 34 11.14 -0.84 -2.86
CA ILE A 34 10.30 -2.04 -2.95
C ILE A 34 10.39 -2.89 -1.68
N GLU A 35 11.59 -3.14 -1.16
CA GLU A 35 11.78 -3.88 0.10
C GLU A 35 11.07 -3.19 1.28
N ALA A 36 11.18 -1.86 1.39
CA ALA A 36 10.49 -1.10 2.43
C ALA A 36 8.96 -1.20 2.30
N ILE A 37 8.42 -1.12 1.08
CA ILE A 37 6.98 -1.29 0.82
C ILE A 37 6.52 -2.69 1.22
N VAL A 38 7.26 -3.73 0.84
CA VAL A 38 6.93 -5.12 1.19
C VAL A 38 6.95 -5.31 2.71
N SER A 39 7.97 -4.78 3.40
CA SER A 39 8.06 -4.86 4.87
C SER A 39 6.85 -4.20 5.54
N MET A 40 6.46 -3.01 5.09
CA MET A 40 5.28 -2.29 5.62
C MET A 40 3.98 -3.05 5.35
N LEU A 41 3.81 -3.62 4.16
CA LEU A 41 2.63 -4.43 3.84
C LEU A 41 2.56 -5.70 4.70
N MET A 42 3.71 -6.32 5.00
CA MET A 42 3.77 -7.47 5.91
C MET A 42 3.36 -7.07 7.34
N GLU A 43 3.84 -5.95 7.85
CA GLU A 43 3.45 -5.44 9.17
C GLU A 43 1.95 -5.13 9.24
N LEU A 44 1.39 -4.52 8.20
CA LEU A 44 -0.06 -4.24 8.12
C LEU A 44 -0.85 -5.54 8.13
N GLN A 45 -0.43 -6.53 7.35
CA GLN A 45 -1.06 -7.85 7.30
C GLN A 45 -1.02 -8.56 8.66
N ASP A 46 0.09 -8.46 9.40
CA ASP A 46 0.21 -9.03 10.75
C ASP A 46 -0.67 -8.29 11.76
N ARG A 47 -0.83 -6.98 11.66
CA ARG A 47 -1.74 -6.19 12.50
C ARG A 47 -3.21 -6.53 12.26
N GLU A 48 -3.60 -6.82 11.04
CA GLU A 48 -4.99 -7.16 10.69
C GLU A 48 -5.38 -8.59 11.08
N ASN A 49 -4.40 -9.49 11.24
CA ASN A 49 -4.62 -10.90 11.58
C ASN A 49 -4.40 -11.20 13.07
N VAL A 50 -4.79 -10.31 13.97
CA VAL A 50 -4.60 -10.48 15.42
C VAL A 50 -5.35 -11.69 15.97
N ASP A 51 -6.52 -12.00 15.43
CA ASP A 51 -7.38 -13.07 15.92
C ASP A 51 -6.85 -14.46 15.58
N LEU A 52 -6.22 -14.64 14.44
CA LEU A 52 -5.72 -15.94 13.98
C LEU A 52 -4.69 -16.56 14.94
N PRO A 53 -3.62 -15.86 15.38
CA PRO A 53 -2.67 -16.39 16.35
C PRO A 53 -3.33 -16.74 17.70
N LEU A 54 -4.31 -15.95 18.11
CA LEU A 54 -5.05 -16.20 19.35
C LEU A 54 -5.86 -17.50 19.26
N TYR A 55 -6.59 -17.71 18.17
CA TYR A 55 -7.33 -18.96 17.95
C TYR A 55 -6.41 -20.17 17.82
N GLU A 56 -5.26 -20.05 17.16
CA GLU A 56 -4.28 -21.13 17.04
C GLU A 56 -3.66 -21.49 18.40
N GLN A 57 -3.38 -20.49 19.25
CA GLN A 57 -2.94 -20.74 20.62
C GLN A 57 -4.02 -21.46 21.44
N GLN A 58 -5.26 -20.96 21.40
CA GLN A 58 -6.37 -21.59 22.12
C GLN A 58 -6.62 -23.03 21.65
N LEU A 59 -6.52 -23.29 20.35
CA LEU A 59 -6.62 -24.63 19.78
C LEU A 59 -5.51 -25.55 20.29
N HIS A 60 -4.29 -25.06 20.36
CA HIS A 60 -3.15 -25.81 20.91
C HIS A 60 -3.37 -26.18 22.38
N GLU A 61 -3.79 -25.21 23.19
CA GLU A 61 -4.11 -25.44 24.63
C GLU A 61 -5.26 -26.43 24.81
N THR A 62 -6.31 -26.32 23.98
CA THR A 62 -7.45 -27.23 23.98
C THR A 62 -7.04 -28.66 23.64
N LYS A 63 -6.23 -28.85 22.58
CA LYS A 63 -5.68 -30.16 22.19
C LYS A 63 -4.82 -30.78 23.31
N ARG A 64 -3.98 -29.98 23.96
CA ARG A 64 -3.23 -30.45 25.16
C ARG A 64 -4.14 -30.87 26.30
N GLY A 65 -5.25 -30.13 26.51
CA GLY A 65 -6.26 -30.50 27.52
C GLY A 65 -6.92 -31.84 27.23
N ILE A 66 -7.28 -32.09 25.96
CA ILE A 66 -7.81 -33.37 25.49
C ILE A 66 -6.81 -34.49 25.73
N ASP A 67 -5.53 -34.34 25.31
CA ASP A 67 -4.48 -35.33 25.47
C ASP A 67 -4.26 -35.69 26.95
N ASN A 68 -4.25 -34.70 27.85
CA ASN A 68 -4.12 -34.91 29.30
C ASN A 68 -5.29 -35.71 29.87
N LEU A 69 -6.52 -35.43 29.44
CA LEU A 69 -7.71 -36.19 29.86
C LEU A 69 -7.67 -37.63 29.34
N LEU A 70 -7.28 -37.82 28.07
CA LEU A 70 -7.16 -39.17 27.50
C LEU A 70 -6.11 -39.97 28.23
N ASN A 71 -4.97 -39.39 28.61
CA ASN A 71 -3.94 -40.03 29.42
C ASN A 71 -4.46 -40.42 30.80
N ALA A 72 -5.25 -39.56 31.48
CA ALA A 72 -5.86 -39.87 32.77
C ALA A 72 -6.90 -41.00 32.66
N ILE A 73 -7.69 -41.02 31.58
CA ILE A 73 -8.64 -42.10 31.31
C ILE A 73 -7.90 -43.43 31.10
N GLN A 74 -6.78 -43.42 30.35
CA GLN A 74 -5.96 -44.62 30.16
C GLN A 74 -5.36 -45.15 31.46
N GLN A 75 -5.11 -44.26 32.44
CA GLN A 75 -4.65 -44.63 33.79
C GLN A 75 -5.81 -45.05 34.71
N GLY A 76 -7.02 -45.16 34.21
CA GLY A 76 -8.21 -45.64 34.96
C GLY A 76 -9.02 -44.53 35.62
N VAL A 77 -8.74 -43.27 35.42
CA VAL A 77 -9.54 -42.16 35.95
C VAL A 77 -10.70 -41.86 35.00
N LEU A 78 -11.77 -42.63 35.13
CA LEU A 78 -13.01 -42.41 34.35
C LEU A 78 -14.17 -42.07 35.27
N THR A 79 -14.56 -40.81 35.28
CA THR A 79 -15.72 -40.29 36.00
C THR A 79 -16.71 -39.62 35.04
N ARG A 80 -17.92 -39.36 35.52
CA ARG A 80 -18.92 -38.60 34.70
C ARG A 80 -18.38 -37.22 34.32
N SER A 81 -17.72 -36.53 35.24
CA SER A 81 -17.13 -35.19 35.00
C SER A 81 -15.96 -35.22 34.01
N THR A 82 -15.18 -36.31 34.01
CA THR A 82 -14.11 -36.49 33.01
C THR A 82 -14.67 -36.58 31.60
N LYS A 83 -15.76 -37.31 31.41
CA LYS A 83 -16.47 -37.42 30.13
C LYS A 83 -17.05 -36.07 29.71
N GLU A 84 -17.83 -35.44 30.59
CA GLU A 84 -18.44 -34.13 30.32
C GLU A 84 -17.39 -33.09 29.94
N ARG A 85 -16.21 -33.11 30.59
CA ARG A 85 -15.09 -32.21 30.26
C ARG A 85 -14.47 -32.51 28.91
N LEU A 86 -14.31 -33.78 28.56
CA LEU A 86 -13.80 -34.20 27.25
C LEU A 86 -14.75 -33.73 26.14
N ASP A 87 -16.05 -33.97 26.28
CA ASP A 87 -17.06 -33.54 25.31
C ASP A 87 -17.02 -32.01 25.11
N GLN A 88 -16.83 -31.21 26.18
CA GLN A 88 -16.68 -29.76 26.10
C GLN A 88 -15.42 -29.34 25.35
N LEU A 89 -14.27 -29.96 25.62
CA LEU A 89 -13.03 -29.63 24.96
C LEU A 89 -13.06 -30.03 23.49
N GLU A 90 -13.67 -31.14 23.13
CA GLU A 90 -13.87 -31.55 21.73
C GLU A 90 -14.73 -30.54 20.97
N ALA A 91 -15.87 -30.11 21.57
CA ALA A 91 -16.71 -29.08 20.97
C ALA A 91 -15.95 -27.75 20.80
N THR A 92 -15.16 -27.34 21.82
CA THR A 92 -14.32 -26.13 21.72
C THR A 92 -13.26 -26.24 20.62
N ARG A 93 -12.63 -27.40 20.47
CA ARG A 93 -11.67 -27.67 19.39
C ARG A 93 -12.33 -27.47 18.03
N ASP A 94 -13.49 -28.08 17.81
CA ASP A 94 -14.21 -28.02 16.55
C ASP A 94 -14.64 -26.59 16.19
N GLU A 95 -15.11 -25.82 17.18
CA GLU A 95 -15.42 -24.40 16.99
C GLU A 95 -14.20 -23.56 16.63
N LEU A 96 -13.05 -23.81 17.27
CA LEU A 96 -11.81 -23.09 16.99
C LEU A 96 -11.26 -23.44 15.60
N GLU A 97 -11.34 -24.70 15.18
CA GLU A 97 -10.92 -25.13 13.84
C GLU A 97 -11.77 -24.42 12.76
N ILE A 98 -13.08 -24.31 12.95
CA ILE A 98 -13.97 -23.57 12.04
C ILE A 98 -13.61 -22.07 12.01
N LYS A 99 -13.34 -21.44 13.16
CA LYS A 99 -12.94 -20.03 13.23
C LYS A 99 -11.64 -19.77 12.52
N ILE A 100 -10.64 -20.65 12.70
CA ILE A 100 -9.33 -20.56 12.05
C ILE A 100 -9.48 -20.65 10.54
N GLU A 101 -10.24 -21.64 10.03
CA GLU A 101 -10.46 -21.79 8.60
C GLU A 101 -11.20 -20.59 8.01
N LYS A 102 -12.18 -20.06 8.71
CA LYS A 102 -12.91 -18.86 8.31
C LYS A 102 -11.98 -17.65 8.20
N GLU A 103 -11.14 -17.41 9.22
CA GLU A 103 -10.18 -16.29 9.21
C GLU A 103 -9.16 -16.41 8.08
N LYS A 104 -8.65 -17.62 7.80
CA LYS A 104 -7.73 -17.90 6.70
C LYS A 104 -8.36 -17.66 5.32
N LEU A 105 -9.66 -17.89 5.17
CA LEU A 105 -10.39 -17.64 3.93
C LEU A 105 -10.72 -16.15 3.75
N GLU A 106 -11.11 -15.46 4.81
CA GLU A 106 -11.48 -14.04 4.77
C GLU A 106 -10.25 -13.12 4.62
N LYS A 107 -9.12 -13.52 5.22
CA LYS A 107 -7.87 -12.75 5.19
C LYS A 107 -6.69 -13.61 4.72
N PRO A 108 -6.61 -13.93 3.42
CA PRO A 108 -5.52 -14.75 2.90
C PRO A 108 -4.18 -14.05 3.07
N ARG A 109 -3.22 -14.76 3.64
CA ARG A 109 -1.87 -14.23 3.85
C ARG A 109 -1.08 -14.25 2.54
N ILE A 110 -0.65 -13.09 2.11
CA ILE A 110 0.16 -12.91 0.88
C ILE A 110 1.64 -13.00 1.27
N SER A 111 2.43 -13.80 0.54
CA SER A 111 3.86 -13.93 0.83
C SER A 111 4.67 -12.72 0.36
N PRO A 112 5.82 -12.42 1.02
CA PRO A 112 6.71 -11.33 0.60
C PRO A 112 7.20 -11.49 -0.83
N GLU A 113 7.48 -12.72 -1.27
CA GLU A 113 7.93 -13.03 -2.62
C GLU A 113 6.86 -12.69 -3.66
N PHE A 114 5.60 -13.01 -3.36
CA PHE A 114 4.49 -12.65 -4.25
C PHE A 114 4.29 -11.14 -4.32
N MET A 115 4.37 -10.43 -3.20
CA MET A 115 4.29 -8.95 -3.15
C MET A 115 5.40 -8.34 -3.99
N THR A 116 6.64 -8.78 -3.80
CA THR A 116 7.81 -8.33 -4.57
C THR A 116 7.63 -8.58 -6.06
N PHE A 117 7.21 -9.80 -6.44
CA PHE A 117 6.93 -10.15 -7.83
C PHE A 117 5.85 -9.25 -8.43
N TRP A 118 4.78 -8.99 -7.68
CA TRP A 118 3.68 -8.14 -8.14
C TRP A 118 4.14 -6.69 -8.34
N LEU A 119 4.90 -6.11 -7.41
CA LEU A 119 5.47 -4.77 -7.51
C LEU A 119 6.43 -4.65 -8.70
N HIS A 120 7.25 -5.66 -8.97
CA HIS A 120 8.18 -5.67 -10.11
C HIS A 120 7.48 -5.65 -11.47
N LYS A 121 6.20 -6.03 -11.56
CA LYS A 121 5.43 -5.90 -12.81
C LYS A 121 5.31 -4.46 -13.27
N PHE A 122 5.26 -3.51 -12.34
CA PHE A 122 5.16 -2.09 -12.65
C PHE A 122 6.41 -1.53 -13.33
N ARG A 123 7.58 -2.14 -13.15
CA ARG A 123 8.83 -1.78 -13.84
C ARG A 123 8.77 -1.93 -15.36
N LYS A 124 7.88 -2.79 -15.83
CA LYS A 124 7.71 -3.09 -17.27
C LYS A 124 6.64 -2.22 -17.94
N LEU A 125 6.04 -1.30 -17.21
CA LEU A 125 5.00 -0.43 -17.76
C LEU A 125 5.60 0.59 -18.72
N ASP A 126 4.94 0.75 -19.86
CA ASP A 126 5.27 1.80 -20.83
C ASP A 126 4.58 3.11 -20.43
N VAL A 127 5.33 4.03 -19.84
CA VAL A 127 4.84 5.34 -19.36
C VAL A 127 4.34 6.26 -20.48
N LYS A 128 4.53 5.90 -21.77
CA LYS A 128 3.93 6.62 -22.90
C LYS A 128 2.45 6.29 -23.07
N ARG A 129 2.00 5.16 -22.55
CA ARG A 129 0.60 4.73 -22.64
C ARG A 129 -0.19 5.29 -21.47
N GLN A 130 -1.28 6.01 -21.77
CA GLN A 130 -2.12 6.65 -20.75
C GLN A 130 -2.67 5.64 -19.72
N ALA A 131 -3.09 4.44 -20.17
CA ALA A 131 -3.59 3.40 -19.28
C ALA A 131 -2.54 2.93 -18.25
N HIS A 132 -1.26 2.85 -18.66
CA HIS A 132 -0.17 2.47 -17.75
C HIS A 132 0.16 3.57 -16.75
N ARG A 133 0.11 4.84 -17.18
CA ARG A 133 0.27 6.01 -16.29
C ARG A 133 -0.82 6.02 -15.24
N GLN A 134 -2.07 5.85 -15.65
CA GLN A 134 -3.21 5.79 -14.73
C GLN A 134 -3.04 4.66 -13.73
N MET A 135 -2.65 3.47 -14.17
CA MET A 135 -2.41 2.32 -13.30
C MET A 135 -1.34 2.62 -12.24
N LEU A 136 -0.23 3.29 -12.61
CA LEU A 136 0.80 3.70 -11.66
C LEU A 136 0.26 4.68 -10.61
N ILE A 137 -0.46 5.71 -11.05
CA ILE A 137 -1.03 6.72 -10.17
C ILE A 137 -2.03 6.07 -9.22
N ASP A 138 -3.00 5.33 -9.73
CA ASP A 138 -4.05 4.70 -8.93
C ASP A 138 -3.51 3.69 -7.90
N THR A 139 -2.40 3.02 -8.24
CA THR A 139 -1.80 2.04 -7.32
C THR A 139 -0.97 2.70 -6.23
N PHE A 140 -0.13 3.66 -6.58
CA PHE A 140 0.91 4.13 -5.66
C PHE A 140 0.61 5.50 -5.04
N VAL A 141 -0.09 6.39 -5.74
CA VAL A 141 -0.28 7.77 -5.30
C VAL A 141 -1.52 7.90 -4.42
N ASN A 142 -1.35 8.44 -3.22
CA ASN A 142 -2.44 8.74 -2.30
C ASN A 142 -3.01 10.14 -2.55
N ALA A 143 -2.15 11.17 -2.47
CA ALA A 143 -2.55 12.55 -2.66
C ALA A 143 -1.42 13.42 -3.22
N ILE A 144 -1.80 14.49 -3.89
CA ILE A 144 -0.91 15.51 -4.42
C ILE A 144 -1.34 16.86 -3.86
N PHE A 145 -0.46 17.53 -3.13
CA PHE A 145 -0.68 18.87 -2.61
C PHE A 145 0.18 19.86 -3.38
N LEU A 146 -0.45 20.86 -3.98
CA LEU A 146 0.24 21.93 -4.70
C LEU A 146 0.28 23.19 -3.83
N TYR A 147 1.48 23.73 -3.66
CA TYR A 147 1.76 25.01 -3.02
C TYR A 147 2.39 25.95 -4.04
N ASP A 148 2.56 27.20 -3.69
CA ASP A 148 3.12 28.21 -4.59
C ASP A 148 4.61 27.96 -4.95
N ASP A 149 5.35 27.31 -4.05
CA ASP A 149 6.79 27.06 -4.12
C ASP A 149 7.16 25.58 -4.23
N LYS A 150 6.21 24.66 -3.98
CA LYS A 150 6.49 23.22 -3.92
C LYS A 150 5.27 22.38 -4.25
N MET A 151 5.52 21.15 -4.62
CA MET A 151 4.54 20.07 -4.71
C MET A 151 4.89 19.01 -3.67
N VAL A 152 3.91 18.52 -2.93
CA VAL A 152 4.06 17.43 -1.97
C VAL A 152 3.29 16.24 -2.49
N LEU A 153 3.99 15.11 -2.64
CA LEU A 153 3.45 13.85 -3.13
C LEU A 153 3.42 12.84 -1.98
N THR A 154 2.26 12.23 -1.71
CA THR A 154 2.10 11.17 -0.74
C THR A 154 1.78 9.86 -1.43
N TYR A 155 2.35 8.76 -0.95
CA TYR A 155 2.17 7.43 -1.49
C TYR A 155 1.34 6.54 -0.57
N ASN A 156 0.62 5.57 -1.14
CA ASN A 156 -0.21 4.63 -0.38
C ASN A 156 0.61 3.69 0.53
N PHE A 157 1.85 3.36 0.11
CA PHE A 157 2.67 2.31 0.71
C PHE A 157 4.03 2.82 1.21
N LYS A 158 4.15 4.11 1.49
CA LYS A 158 5.39 4.72 1.98
C LYS A 158 5.06 5.68 3.11
N GLU A 159 5.68 5.49 4.26
CA GLU A 159 5.62 6.49 5.32
C GLU A 159 6.40 7.74 4.91
N GLY A 160 5.79 8.90 5.15
CA GLY A 160 6.37 10.19 4.80
C GLY A 160 5.84 10.79 3.51
N THR A 161 6.32 12.00 3.22
CA THR A 161 5.95 12.79 2.05
C THR A 161 7.17 13.07 1.20
N GLU A 162 7.07 12.91 -0.11
CA GLU A 162 8.08 13.44 -1.02
C GLU A 162 7.76 14.88 -1.37
N THR A 163 8.66 15.79 -1.02
CA THR A 163 8.53 17.21 -1.31
C THR A 163 9.41 17.57 -2.52
N ILE A 164 8.79 18.09 -3.56
CA ILE A 164 9.45 18.54 -4.78
C ILE A 164 9.36 20.06 -4.78
N THR A 165 10.50 20.75 -4.64
CA THR A 165 10.55 22.22 -4.72
C THR A 165 10.46 22.70 -6.15
N LEU A 166 9.73 23.77 -6.39
CA LEU A 166 9.54 24.35 -7.74
C LEU A 166 10.84 24.86 -8.38
N GLU A 167 11.87 25.16 -7.59
CA GLU A 167 13.20 25.53 -8.10
C GLU A 167 13.89 24.37 -8.85
N THR A 168 13.68 23.15 -8.42
CA THR A 168 14.13 21.95 -9.16
C THR A 168 13.35 21.77 -10.45
N LEU A 169 12.12 22.26 -10.50
CA LEU A 169 11.17 22.13 -11.61
C LEU A 169 11.45 23.08 -12.77
N HIS A 170 12.01 24.25 -12.47
CA HIS A 170 12.37 25.23 -13.52
C HIS A 170 13.59 24.85 -14.34
N LYS A 171 14.41 23.88 -13.89
CA LYS A 171 15.58 23.40 -14.65
C LYS A 171 15.19 22.45 -15.79
N ASP A 172 14.07 21.76 -15.68
CA ASP A 172 13.62 20.74 -16.64
C ASP A 172 12.50 21.22 -17.57
N CYS A 173 12.06 22.48 -17.44
CA CYS A 173 11.05 23.06 -18.34
C CYS A 173 11.77 23.59 -19.61
N PRO A 174 11.56 23.01 -20.80
CA PRO A 174 12.10 23.57 -22.02
C PRO A 174 11.47 24.97 -22.25
N LYS A 175 12.30 26.00 -22.21
CA LYS A 175 11.88 27.37 -22.54
C LYS A 175 11.18 27.34 -23.88
N SER A 176 9.89 27.58 -23.89
CA SER A 176 9.15 27.89 -25.12
C SER A 176 9.80 29.11 -25.73
N LYS A 177 10.41 28.95 -26.90
CA LYS A 177 10.89 30.07 -27.71
C LYS A 177 9.67 30.95 -28.02
N GLU A 178 9.62 32.09 -27.38
CA GLU A 178 8.80 33.21 -27.86
C GLU A 178 9.33 33.58 -29.23
N LYS A 179 8.57 33.32 -30.27
CA LYS A 179 8.73 33.95 -31.56
C LYS A 179 8.32 35.41 -31.40
N SER A 180 9.28 36.29 -31.24
CA SER A 180 9.05 37.70 -31.48
C SER A 180 8.79 37.85 -32.97
N SER A 181 7.58 38.20 -33.34
CA SER A 181 7.25 38.67 -34.68
C SER A 181 7.62 40.15 -34.73
N ASP A 182 8.78 40.45 -35.26
CA ASP A 182 9.09 41.79 -35.74
C ASP A 182 8.17 42.12 -36.91
N MET A 183 7.22 42.99 -36.66
CA MET A 183 6.42 43.63 -37.71
C MET A 183 7.11 44.94 -38.07
N ASP A 184 7.98 44.85 -39.08
CA ASP A 184 8.55 46.02 -39.76
C ASP A 184 7.40 46.81 -40.40
N CYS A 185 7.23 48.04 -39.92
CA CYS A 185 6.42 49.04 -40.60
C CYS A 185 7.21 49.64 -41.73
N ILE A 186 6.91 49.24 -42.96
CA ILE A 186 7.40 49.90 -44.15
C ILE A 186 6.49 51.10 -44.42
N GLY A 187 7.05 52.31 -44.36
CA GLY A 187 6.38 53.55 -44.75
C GLY A 187 6.17 53.60 -46.25
N ALA A 188 5.08 54.22 -46.63
CA ALA A 188 4.82 54.64 -48.01
C ALA A 188 4.97 56.14 -48.16
N PRO A 189 5.24 56.62 -49.37
CA PRO A 189 5.56 58.03 -49.67
C PRO A 189 4.39 58.97 -49.58
#